data_75064e546be7c4e5f05937a9ba843c07
#
_entry.id   75064e546be7c4e5f05937a9ba843c07
#
_cell.length_a   1.000
_cell.length_b   1.000
_cell.length_c   1.000
_cell.angle_alpha   90.00
_cell.angle_beta   90.00
_cell.angle_gamma   90.00
#
_symmetry.space_group_name_H-M   'P 1'
#
loop_
_entity.id
_entity.type
_entity.pdbx_description
1 polymer ?
#
loop_
_entity_poly.entity_id
_entity_poly.type
_entity_poly.pdbx_seq_one_letter_code
_entity_poly.pdbx_strand_id
1 'polypeptide(L)'
;MRLVLKESFSEPPRYIKLLAKLGIVILAAVFLLLPEILRESSLLIGDEPYYHLSNAGNFSGVGAGWNFLLEYFHTDALLLIIGMLSLFFIFLNLKTLKLEERLVAMGFFIVSPAFIHMFNLGERFGAAFLFSLIFFYFLFKNKHILSAVWLPAIFIFDHWTGLFSLFVSGLYMLYVKNAKKIFYSLLGVFILLVLIVGGVKDGITSDLGAKIGSSVFALFFAALCFLFLWNKKKFLYLYGIATLLFLFSLKVYFGIFYFSLFLSILMSICLFELLRIKWESTLARDLILLIIVCGLLFSGLSYTNRISKAKPDDSIFNALNRLPDDAVVFSDLESGNWITYDGKQAVWHSMMSRKELDIVREDFSSVLDSKDYTGTINILEKYKVDYILVDDELKQEWQESGLIYIMRYNSEDFRLLFETDGVEIWRFFK
;
A
#
# COMPACT_ATOMS: atom_id res chain seq x y z
N MET A 1 35.76 -20.82 5.71
CA MET A 1 34.82 -21.55 6.55
C MET A 1 34.01 -22.50 5.64
N ARG A 2 34.27 -23.83 5.71
CA ARG A 2 33.48 -24.81 4.94
C ARG A 2 32.22 -25.11 5.75
N LEU A 3 31.06 -24.57 5.31
CA LEU A 3 29.76 -24.91 5.84
C LEU A 3 29.46 -26.40 5.55
N VAL A 4 29.51 -27.23 6.54
CA VAL A 4 29.15 -28.65 6.42
C VAL A 4 27.64 -28.75 6.47
N LEU A 5 27.02 -28.92 5.30
CA LEU A 5 25.59 -29.20 5.18
C LEU A 5 25.31 -30.61 5.67
N LYS A 6 24.56 -30.76 6.76
CA LYS A 6 23.93 -32.02 7.09
C LYS A 6 22.67 -31.82 7.96
N GLU A 7 21.56 -32.17 7.35
CA GLU A 7 20.49 -33.00 7.85
C GLU A 7 19.32 -32.97 6.89
N SER A 8 18.96 -34.12 6.35
CA SER A 8 17.69 -34.30 5.61
C SER A 8 16.57 -34.28 6.65
N PHE A 9 15.84 -33.18 6.75
CA PHE A 9 14.60 -33.20 7.51
C PHE A 9 13.68 -34.26 6.90
N SER A 10 13.24 -35.22 7.68
CA SER A 10 12.19 -36.15 7.29
C SER A 10 10.94 -35.35 6.89
N GLU A 11 10.30 -35.74 5.81
CA GLU A 11 9.08 -35.04 5.40
C GLU A 11 8.04 -35.03 6.52
N PRO A 12 7.51 -33.89 6.91
CA PRO A 12 6.51 -33.82 7.98
C PRO A 12 5.26 -34.60 7.60
N PRO A 13 4.59 -35.24 8.55
CA PRO A 13 3.35 -35.97 8.35
C PRO A 13 2.27 -35.13 7.64
N ARG A 14 1.36 -35.79 6.93
CA ARG A 14 0.31 -35.09 6.14
C ARG A 14 -0.55 -34.14 7.00
N TYR A 15 -0.85 -34.52 8.24
CA TYR A 15 -1.64 -33.70 9.16
C TYR A 15 -0.91 -32.40 9.54
N ILE A 16 0.41 -32.43 9.74
CA ILE A 16 1.20 -31.22 10.02
C ILE A 16 1.16 -30.27 8.82
N LYS A 17 1.29 -30.81 7.60
CA LYS A 17 1.16 -30.00 6.37
C LYS A 17 -0.23 -29.35 6.25
N LEU A 18 -1.28 -30.05 6.67
CA LEU A 18 -2.65 -29.53 6.67
C LEU A 18 -2.81 -28.42 7.75
N LEU A 19 -2.35 -28.69 8.97
CA LEU A 19 -2.38 -27.71 10.07
C LEU A 19 -1.61 -26.44 9.73
N ALA A 20 -0.43 -26.56 9.09
CA ALA A 20 0.32 -25.40 8.64
C ALA A 20 -0.43 -24.56 7.59
N LYS A 21 -1.11 -25.19 6.63
CA LYS A 21 -1.96 -24.48 5.67
C LYS A 21 -3.12 -23.77 6.37
N LEU A 22 -3.80 -24.45 7.29
CA LEU A 22 -4.88 -23.87 8.07
C LEU A 22 -4.38 -22.69 8.91
N GLY A 23 -3.20 -22.80 9.52
CA GLY A 23 -2.54 -21.74 10.27
C GLY A 23 -2.30 -20.47 9.41
N ILE A 24 -1.87 -20.64 8.15
CA ILE A 24 -1.70 -19.51 7.21
C ILE A 24 -3.04 -18.85 6.89
N VAL A 25 -4.11 -19.63 6.68
CA VAL A 25 -5.46 -19.08 6.42
C VAL A 25 -5.97 -18.29 7.63
N ILE A 26 -5.80 -18.84 8.84
CA ILE A 26 -6.18 -18.17 10.09
C ILE A 26 -5.36 -16.89 10.27
N LEU A 27 -4.04 -16.95 10.09
CA LEU A 27 -3.17 -15.79 10.19
C LEU A 27 -3.59 -14.68 9.21
N ALA A 28 -3.91 -15.05 7.98
CA ALA A 28 -4.39 -14.10 6.97
C ALA A 28 -5.72 -13.47 7.40
N ALA A 29 -6.68 -14.27 7.83
CA ALA A 29 -7.97 -13.76 8.32
C ALA A 29 -7.78 -12.80 9.52
N VAL A 30 -6.88 -13.13 10.45
CA VAL A 30 -6.56 -12.25 11.58
C VAL A 30 -6.05 -10.90 11.09
N PHE A 31 -5.01 -10.85 10.24
CA PHE A 31 -4.43 -9.58 9.79
C PHE A 31 -5.32 -8.80 8.82
N LEU A 32 -6.27 -9.45 8.15
CA LEU A 32 -7.27 -8.79 7.30
C LEU A 32 -8.44 -8.20 8.11
N LEU A 33 -8.79 -8.79 9.24
CA LEU A 33 -9.91 -8.34 10.07
C LEU A 33 -9.48 -7.51 11.29
N LEU A 34 -8.23 -7.66 11.73
CA LEU A 34 -7.75 -7.03 12.96
C LEU A 34 -7.80 -5.49 12.94
N PRO A 35 -7.46 -4.78 11.82
CA PRO A 35 -7.60 -3.33 11.78
C PRO A 35 -9.04 -2.87 11.98
N GLU A 36 -10.01 -3.55 11.37
CA GLU A 36 -11.44 -3.27 11.50
C GLU A 36 -11.94 -3.55 12.95
N ILE A 37 -11.51 -4.69 13.54
CA ILE A 37 -11.86 -5.04 14.92
C ILE A 37 -11.30 -4.03 15.94
N LEU A 38 -10.08 -3.51 15.69
CA LEU A 38 -9.44 -2.53 16.57
C LEU A 38 -10.00 -1.11 16.36
N ARG A 39 -10.66 -0.87 15.25
CA ARG A 39 -11.30 0.40 14.95
C ARG A 39 -12.68 0.42 15.58
N GLU A 40 -12.97 1.45 16.38
CA GLU A 40 -14.28 1.63 17.02
C GLU A 40 -15.37 2.17 16.07
N SER A 41 -15.04 2.30 14.78
CA SER A 41 -15.89 2.87 13.73
C SER A 41 -16.06 1.88 12.57
N SER A 42 -17.25 1.89 11.95
CA SER A 42 -17.55 1.11 10.74
C SER A 42 -17.08 1.77 9.43
N LEU A 43 -16.38 2.89 9.53
CA LEU A 43 -15.90 3.65 8.38
C LEU A 43 -14.70 2.96 7.71
N LEU A 44 -14.59 3.09 6.40
CA LEU A 44 -13.41 2.63 5.64
C LEU A 44 -12.18 3.46 6.02
N ILE A 45 -11.02 2.86 5.86
CA ILE A 45 -9.74 3.49 6.22
C ILE A 45 -9.18 4.24 5.00
N GLY A 46 -8.76 5.50 5.20
CA GLY A 46 -8.13 6.33 4.17
C GLY A 46 -9.12 7.16 3.36
N ASP A 47 -8.62 7.79 2.32
CA ASP A 47 -9.35 8.73 1.47
C ASP A 47 -9.76 8.13 0.11
N GLU A 48 -8.91 7.30 -0.50
CA GLU A 48 -9.15 6.70 -1.83
C GLU A 48 -10.46 5.86 -1.89
N PRO A 49 -10.84 5.05 -0.87
CA PRO A 49 -12.10 4.31 -0.90
C PRO A 49 -13.33 5.21 -1.09
N TYR A 50 -13.35 6.37 -0.45
CA TYR A 50 -14.47 7.32 -0.52
C TYR A 50 -14.60 7.97 -1.89
N TYR A 51 -13.48 8.26 -2.55
CA TYR A 51 -13.50 8.68 -3.95
C TYR A 51 -14.15 7.61 -4.84
N HIS A 52 -13.78 6.36 -4.65
CA HIS A 52 -14.35 5.27 -5.46
C HIS A 52 -15.82 5.01 -5.15
N LEU A 53 -16.23 5.14 -3.88
CA LEU A 53 -17.63 5.00 -3.49
C LEU A 53 -18.48 6.15 -4.04
N SER A 54 -18.00 7.40 -4.02
CA SER A 54 -18.71 8.53 -4.63
C SER A 54 -18.84 8.41 -6.15
N ASN A 55 -17.97 7.62 -6.79
CA ASN A 55 -17.98 7.32 -8.22
C ASN A 55 -18.45 5.89 -8.54
N ALA A 56 -19.11 5.19 -7.60
CA ALA A 56 -19.63 3.84 -7.84
C ALA A 56 -20.56 3.82 -9.06
N GLY A 57 -20.42 2.79 -9.90
CA GLY A 57 -21.14 2.70 -11.16
C GLY A 57 -20.59 3.54 -12.31
N ASN A 58 -19.66 4.45 -12.07
CA ASN A 58 -19.03 5.23 -13.11
C ASN A 58 -17.81 4.51 -13.71
N PHE A 59 -17.87 4.19 -15.01
CA PHE A 59 -16.78 3.50 -15.74
C PHE A 59 -15.71 4.47 -16.27
N SER A 60 -15.75 5.73 -15.90
CA SER A 60 -14.76 6.72 -16.29
C SER A 60 -13.79 7.02 -15.15
N GLY A 61 -12.58 7.46 -15.51
CA GLY A 61 -11.59 7.91 -14.54
C GLY A 61 -10.64 6.84 -14.04
N VAL A 62 -9.89 7.18 -13.00
CA VAL A 62 -8.87 6.34 -12.40
C VAL A 62 -9.55 5.21 -11.61
N GLY A 63 -9.16 3.96 -11.88
CA GLY A 63 -9.71 2.81 -11.16
C GLY A 63 -11.15 2.45 -11.55
N ALA A 64 -11.57 2.69 -12.81
CA ALA A 64 -12.92 2.39 -13.28
C ALA A 64 -13.40 0.97 -12.95
N GLY A 65 -12.51 -0.03 -12.98
CA GLY A 65 -12.84 -1.41 -12.56
C GLY A 65 -13.14 -1.53 -11.07
N TRP A 66 -12.49 -0.71 -10.24
CA TRP A 66 -12.76 -0.68 -8.81
C TRP A 66 -14.12 -0.03 -8.51
N ASN A 67 -14.43 1.10 -9.14
CA ASN A 67 -15.74 1.76 -9.05
C ASN A 67 -16.88 0.79 -9.40
N PHE A 68 -16.67 -0.04 -10.45
CA PHE A 68 -17.65 -1.06 -10.84
C PHE A 68 -17.81 -2.15 -9.78
N LEU A 69 -16.73 -2.64 -9.19
CA LEU A 69 -16.85 -3.67 -8.15
C LEU A 69 -17.56 -3.14 -6.91
N LEU A 70 -17.28 -1.89 -6.50
CA LEU A 70 -17.90 -1.29 -5.32
C LEU A 70 -19.40 -1.01 -5.47
N GLU A 71 -19.91 -0.90 -6.69
CA GLU A 71 -21.36 -0.81 -6.94
C GLU A 71 -22.11 -2.08 -6.52
N TYR A 72 -21.48 -3.27 -6.68
CA TYR A 72 -22.14 -4.56 -6.48
C TYR A 72 -21.74 -5.28 -5.20
N PHE A 73 -20.65 -4.90 -4.57
CA PHE A 73 -20.08 -5.63 -3.43
C PHE A 73 -19.80 -4.70 -2.26
N HIS A 74 -20.10 -5.17 -1.04
CA HIS A 74 -19.66 -4.52 0.18
C HIS A 74 -18.12 -4.53 0.25
N THR A 75 -17.53 -3.37 0.53
CA THR A 75 -16.08 -3.14 0.45
C THR A 75 -15.28 -4.11 1.32
N ASP A 76 -15.67 -4.32 2.58
CA ASP A 76 -14.93 -5.15 3.53
C ASP A 76 -14.91 -6.63 3.11
N ALA A 77 -16.08 -7.16 2.70
CA ALA A 77 -16.16 -8.52 2.18
C ALA A 77 -15.33 -8.68 0.89
N LEU A 78 -15.34 -7.67 0.02
CA LEU A 78 -14.57 -7.66 -1.22
C LEU A 78 -13.07 -7.68 -0.94
N LEU A 79 -12.59 -6.87 0.00
CA LEU A 79 -11.18 -6.80 0.39
C LEU A 79 -10.70 -8.12 0.99
N LEU A 80 -11.49 -8.72 1.87
CA LEU A 80 -11.19 -10.04 2.44
C LEU A 80 -11.07 -11.10 1.33
N ILE A 81 -12.03 -11.15 0.39
CA ILE A 81 -12.03 -12.10 -0.73
C ILE A 81 -10.79 -11.88 -1.60
N ILE A 82 -10.49 -10.64 -1.98
CA ILE A 82 -9.34 -10.30 -2.82
C ILE A 82 -8.04 -10.69 -2.12
N GLY A 83 -7.90 -10.40 -0.83
CA GLY A 83 -6.74 -10.77 -0.02
C GLY A 83 -6.53 -12.28 0.03
N MET A 84 -7.58 -13.05 0.30
CA MET A 84 -7.52 -14.52 0.37
C MET A 84 -7.23 -15.13 -1.01
N LEU A 85 -7.84 -14.63 -2.09
CA LEU A 85 -7.56 -15.07 -3.45
C LEU A 85 -6.13 -14.73 -3.87
N SER A 86 -5.62 -13.57 -3.48
CA SER A 86 -4.23 -13.19 -3.74
C SER A 86 -3.25 -14.17 -3.10
N LEU A 87 -3.47 -14.54 -1.84
CA LEU A 87 -2.67 -15.56 -1.16
C LEU A 87 -2.75 -16.92 -1.84
N PHE A 88 -3.94 -17.33 -2.30
CA PHE A 88 -4.09 -18.55 -3.07
C PHE A 88 -3.26 -18.53 -4.37
N PHE A 89 -3.29 -17.44 -5.14
CA PHE A 89 -2.48 -17.32 -6.35
C PHE A 89 -0.99 -17.16 -6.08
N ILE A 90 -0.58 -16.52 -4.98
CA ILE A 90 0.81 -16.53 -4.51
C ILE A 90 1.26 -17.98 -4.27
N PHE A 91 0.47 -18.76 -3.52
CA PHE A 91 0.78 -20.17 -3.26
C PHE A 91 0.94 -20.99 -4.53
N LEU A 92 0.10 -20.74 -5.55
CA LEU A 92 0.20 -21.42 -6.85
C LEU A 92 1.42 -20.97 -7.66
N ASN A 93 1.75 -19.67 -7.63
CA ASN A 93 2.90 -19.12 -8.34
C ASN A 93 4.24 -19.59 -7.76
N LEU A 94 4.31 -19.81 -6.46
CA LEU A 94 5.51 -20.28 -5.76
C LEU A 94 5.74 -21.80 -5.85
N LYS A 95 5.12 -22.48 -6.81
CA LYS A 95 5.19 -23.94 -6.97
C LYS A 95 6.63 -24.49 -7.12
N THR A 96 7.57 -23.68 -7.54
CA THR A 96 9.00 -24.05 -7.65
C THR A 96 9.71 -24.19 -6.31
N LEU A 97 9.17 -23.58 -5.25
CA LEU A 97 9.64 -23.71 -3.88
C LEU A 97 9.06 -24.95 -3.22
N LYS A 98 9.75 -25.47 -2.19
CA LYS A 98 9.20 -26.53 -1.32
C LYS A 98 7.97 -26.02 -0.60
N LEU A 99 7.10 -26.94 -0.14
CA LEU A 99 5.86 -26.57 0.53
C LEU A 99 6.11 -25.72 1.78
N GLU A 100 7.09 -26.10 2.57
CA GLU A 100 7.47 -25.41 3.80
C GLU A 100 7.95 -23.98 3.49
N GLU A 101 8.83 -23.83 2.50
CA GLU A 101 9.32 -22.53 2.03
C GLU A 101 8.19 -21.64 1.55
N ARG A 102 7.19 -22.19 0.82
CA ARG A 102 6.01 -21.45 0.38
C ARG A 102 5.17 -20.94 1.54
N LEU A 103 4.88 -21.81 2.51
CA LEU A 103 4.06 -21.45 3.67
C LEU A 103 4.74 -20.37 4.51
N VAL A 104 6.05 -20.49 4.72
CA VAL A 104 6.83 -19.48 5.46
C VAL A 104 6.86 -18.15 4.69
N ALA A 105 7.07 -18.18 3.37
CA ALA A 105 7.03 -16.96 2.55
C ALA A 105 5.67 -16.26 2.64
N MET A 106 4.57 -17.03 2.58
CA MET A 106 3.24 -16.49 2.78
C MET A 106 3.04 -15.90 4.18
N GLY A 107 3.51 -16.59 5.23
CA GLY A 107 3.45 -16.09 6.60
C GLY A 107 4.17 -14.74 6.74
N PHE A 108 5.39 -14.63 6.22
CA PHE A 108 6.15 -13.37 6.22
C PHE A 108 5.46 -12.26 5.41
N PHE A 109 4.81 -12.61 4.30
CA PHE A 109 4.08 -11.63 3.50
C PHE A 109 2.81 -11.15 4.21
N ILE A 110 2.04 -12.05 4.84
CA ILE A 110 0.81 -11.71 5.57
C ILE A 110 1.09 -10.73 6.72
N VAL A 111 2.17 -10.94 7.48
CA VAL A 111 2.54 -10.04 8.57
C VAL A 111 3.25 -8.77 8.10
N SER A 112 3.49 -8.61 6.80
CA SER A 112 4.15 -7.42 6.28
C SER A 112 3.20 -6.21 6.29
N PRO A 113 3.68 -5.02 6.65
CA PRO A 113 2.91 -3.79 6.54
C PRO A 113 2.31 -3.56 5.15
N ALA A 114 3.02 -3.96 4.10
CA ALA A 114 2.54 -3.84 2.72
C ALA A 114 1.28 -4.70 2.44
N PHE A 115 1.23 -5.94 2.93
CA PHE A 115 0.03 -6.78 2.80
C PHE A 115 -1.15 -6.20 3.57
N ILE A 116 -0.91 -5.80 4.82
CA ILE A 116 -1.93 -5.23 5.69
C ILE A 116 -2.51 -3.97 5.06
N HIS A 117 -1.65 -3.08 4.55
CA HIS A 117 -2.07 -1.87 3.86
C HIS A 117 -2.94 -2.17 2.64
N MET A 118 -2.45 -3.01 1.72
CA MET A 118 -3.07 -3.29 0.43
C MET A 118 -4.50 -3.84 0.53
N PHE A 119 -4.78 -4.61 1.59
CA PHE A 119 -6.06 -5.30 1.73
C PHE A 119 -6.95 -4.77 2.86
N ASN A 120 -6.57 -3.65 3.51
CA ASN A 120 -7.41 -3.02 4.53
C ASN A 120 -7.81 -1.57 4.17
N LEU A 121 -7.11 -0.91 3.25
CA LEU A 121 -7.43 0.47 2.90
C LEU A 121 -8.49 0.63 1.80
N GLY A 122 -9.01 -0.43 1.22
CA GLY A 122 -10.03 -0.32 0.18
C GLY A 122 -9.56 0.28 -1.14
N GLU A 123 -8.24 0.31 -1.37
CA GLU A 123 -7.64 0.86 -2.58
C GLU A 123 -7.73 -0.14 -3.76
N ARG A 124 -7.80 0.39 -4.99
CA ARG A 124 -7.84 -0.40 -6.24
C ARG A 124 -6.64 -1.32 -6.45
N PHE A 125 -5.51 -1.03 -5.79
CA PHE A 125 -4.25 -1.77 -5.96
C PHE A 125 -4.36 -3.23 -5.54
N GLY A 126 -5.18 -3.56 -4.55
CA GLY A 126 -5.41 -4.95 -4.13
C GLY A 126 -5.98 -5.81 -5.26
N ALA A 127 -6.97 -5.29 -6.00
CA ALA A 127 -7.54 -5.97 -7.16
C ALA A 127 -6.55 -6.07 -8.32
N ALA A 128 -5.85 -4.98 -8.65
CA ALA A 128 -4.81 -4.99 -9.69
C ALA A 128 -3.71 -6.03 -9.38
N PHE A 129 -3.29 -6.12 -8.12
CA PHE A 129 -2.32 -7.11 -7.65
C PHE A 129 -2.85 -8.54 -7.82
N LEU A 130 -4.09 -8.83 -7.41
CA LEU A 130 -4.71 -10.13 -7.62
C LEU A 130 -4.71 -10.52 -9.10
N PHE A 131 -5.19 -9.65 -9.99
CA PHE A 131 -5.23 -9.95 -11.42
C PHE A 131 -3.82 -10.11 -12.01
N SER A 132 -2.81 -9.40 -11.51
CA SER A 132 -1.42 -9.61 -11.91
C SER A 132 -0.90 -11.00 -11.49
N LEU A 133 -1.28 -11.48 -10.30
CA LEU A 133 -0.91 -12.83 -9.85
C LEU A 133 -1.58 -13.91 -10.69
N ILE A 134 -2.83 -13.72 -11.10
CA ILE A 134 -3.54 -14.63 -12.03
C ILE A 134 -2.85 -14.61 -13.41
N PHE A 135 -2.52 -13.43 -13.92
CA PHE A 135 -1.77 -13.26 -15.16
C PHE A 135 -0.44 -14.03 -15.13
N PHE A 136 0.39 -13.84 -14.08
CA PHE A 136 1.66 -14.55 -13.93
C PHE A 136 1.47 -16.06 -13.78
N TYR A 137 0.44 -16.51 -13.09
CA TYR A 137 0.14 -17.93 -12.98
C TYR A 137 -0.06 -18.60 -14.33
N PHE A 138 -0.85 -18.01 -15.22
CA PHE A 138 -1.05 -18.53 -16.56
C PHE A 138 0.21 -18.38 -17.45
N LEU A 139 0.94 -17.27 -17.30
CA LEU A 139 2.21 -17.04 -18.00
C LEU A 139 3.23 -18.12 -17.67
N PHE A 140 3.46 -18.42 -16.39
CA PHE A 140 4.40 -19.45 -15.94
C PHE A 140 3.97 -20.87 -16.29
N LYS A 141 2.69 -21.06 -16.59
CA LYS A 141 2.15 -22.32 -17.14
C LYS A 141 2.20 -22.41 -18.67
N ASN A 142 2.86 -21.45 -19.34
CA ASN A 142 2.91 -21.32 -20.80
C ASN A 142 1.52 -21.22 -21.48
N LYS A 143 0.49 -20.79 -20.75
CA LYS A 143 -0.86 -20.53 -21.27
C LYS A 143 -1.00 -19.08 -21.68
N HIS A 144 -0.25 -18.67 -22.72
CA HIS A 144 -0.09 -17.27 -23.12
C HIS A 144 -1.41 -16.58 -23.48
N ILE A 145 -2.35 -17.29 -24.14
CA ILE A 145 -3.66 -16.73 -24.49
C ILE A 145 -4.46 -16.40 -23.22
N LEU A 146 -4.52 -17.34 -22.26
CA LEU A 146 -5.21 -17.11 -20.99
C LEU A 146 -4.52 -16.00 -20.17
N SER A 147 -3.20 -15.93 -20.20
CA SER A 147 -2.48 -14.82 -19.59
C SER A 147 -2.88 -13.48 -20.24
N ALA A 148 -2.89 -13.40 -21.57
CA ALA A 148 -3.22 -12.17 -22.29
C ALA A 148 -4.64 -11.66 -22.00
N VAL A 149 -5.60 -12.53 -21.72
CA VAL A 149 -6.99 -12.16 -21.34
C VAL A 149 -7.04 -11.37 -20.03
N TRP A 150 -6.13 -11.62 -19.08
CA TRP A 150 -6.10 -10.94 -17.80
C TRP A 150 -5.39 -9.58 -17.83
N LEU A 151 -4.59 -9.32 -18.87
CA LEU A 151 -3.85 -8.06 -18.97
C LEU A 151 -4.77 -6.84 -19.07
N PRO A 152 -5.83 -6.80 -19.92
CA PRO A 152 -6.79 -5.69 -19.92
C PRO A 152 -7.46 -5.48 -18.54
N ALA A 153 -7.79 -6.57 -17.84
CA ALA A 153 -8.36 -6.47 -16.50
C ALA A 153 -7.42 -5.70 -15.56
N ILE A 154 -6.11 -5.99 -15.56
CA ILE A 154 -5.14 -5.25 -14.73
C ILE A 154 -5.17 -3.76 -15.08
N PHE A 155 -5.17 -3.39 -16.38
CA PHE A 155 -5.18 -2.00 -16.84
C PHE A 155 -6.44 -1.24 -16.42
N ILE A 156 -7.59 -1.89 -16.34
CA ILE A 156 -8.86 -1.28 -15.90
C ILE A 156 -8.79 -0.87 -14.41
N PHE A 157 -8.07 -1.65 -13.59
CA PHE A 157 -7.87 -1.33 -12.17
C PHE A 157 -6.72 -0.34 -11.96
N ASP A 158 -5.55 -0.63 -12.55
CA ASP A 158 -4.38 0.24 -12.43
C ASP A 158 -3.43 0.12 -13.62
N HIS A 159 -3.22 1.23 -14.31
CA HIS A 159 -2.40 1.30 -15.53
C HIS A 159 -0.94 0.96 -15.27
N TRP A 160 -0.40 1.42 -14.15
CA TRP A 160 1.01 1.20 -13.82
C TRP A 160 1.30 -0.25 -13.48
N THR A 161 0.39 -0.91 -12.75
CA THR A 161 0.45 -2.36 -12.51
C THR A 161 0.35 -3.14 -13.83
N GLY A 162 -0.48 -2.67 -14.77
CA GLY A 162 -0.58 -3.25 -16.11
C GLY A 162 0.73 -3.15 -16.89
N LEU A 163 1.35 -1.97 -16.93
CA LEU A 163 2.65 -1.73 -17.57
C LEU A 163 3.76 -2.57 -16.93
N PHE A 164 3.81 -2.63 -15.62
CA PHE A 164 4.76 -3.47 -14.88
C PHE A 164 4.58 -4.95 -15.23
N SER A 165 3.34 -5.45 -15.25
CA SER A 165 3.04 -6.84 -15.60
C SER A 165 3.47 -7.18 -17.04
N LEU A 166 3.22 -6.27 -17.97
CA LEU A 166 3.66 -6.39 -19.37
C LEU A 166 5.19 -6.44 -19.46
N PHE A 167 5.89 -5.54 -18.75
CA PHE A 167 7.35 -5.49 -18.72
C PHE A 167 7.95 -6.79 -18.15
N VAL A 168 7.45 -7.26 -16.99
CA VAL A 168 7.91 -8.53 -16.38
C VAL A 168 7.66 -9.71 -17.31
N SER A 169 6.52 -9.74 -18.01
CA SER A 169 6.24 -10.80 -19.00
C SER A 169 7.21 -10.79 -20.15
N GLY A 170 7.59 -9.62 -20.64
CA GLY A 170 8.62 -9.46 -21.68
C GLY A 170 9.99 -9.99 -21.21
N LEU A 171 10.41 -9.62 -20.01
CA LEU A 171 11.64 -10.15 -19.41
C LEU A 171 11.59 -11.67 -19.25
N TYR A 172 10.46 -12.22 -18.77
CA TYR A 172 10.30 -13.67 -18.63
C TYR A 172 10.43 -14.40 -19.98
N MET A 173 9.78 -13.89 -21.02
CA MET A 173 9.86 -14.47 -22.37
C MET A 173 11.29 -14.45 -22.94
N LEU A 174 12.01 -13.37 -22.71
CA LEU A 174 13.43 -13.27 -23.12
C LEU A 174 14.32 -14.24 -22.33
N TYR A 175 14.04 -14.41 -21.05
CA TYR A 175 14.75 -15.38 -20.22
C TYR A 175 14.52 -16.83 -20.72
N VAL A 176 13.26 -17.21 -20.98
CA VAL A 176 12.89 -18.53 -21.49
C VAL A 176 13.52 -18.80 -22.86
N LYS A 177 13.57 -17.80 -23.75
CA LYS A 177 14.21 -17.88 -25.06
C LYS A 177 15.75 -17.80 -25.03
N ASN A 178 16.37 -17.79 -23.84
CA ASN A 178 17.81 -17.67 -23.67
C ASN A 178 18.45 -16.39 -24.26
N ALA A 179 17.66 -15.36 -24.48
CA ALA A 179 18.10 -14.08 -25.04
C ALA A 179 18.76 -13.19 -23.96
N LYS A 180 19.76 -13.72 -23.25
CA LYS A 180 20.38 -13.09 -22.07
C LYS A 180 20.88 -11.67 -22.32
N LYS A 181 21.49 -11.39 -23.48
CA LYS A 181 21.97 -10.03 -23.79
C LYS A 181 20.83 -9.02 -23.84
N ILE A 182 19.74 -9.34 -24.53
CA ILE A 182 18.56 -8.48 -24.64
C ILE A 182 17.88 -8.32 -23.27
N PHE A 183 17.81 -9.42 -22.49
CA PHE A 183 17.29 -9.40 -21.13
C PHE A 183 18.02 -8.38 -20.25
N TYR A 184 19.36 -8.44 -20.16
CA TYR A 184 20.14 -7.52 -19.36
C TYR A 184 20.09 -6.08 -19.87
N SER A 185 20.07 -5.88 -21.21
CA SER A 185 19.92 -4.54 -21.79
C SER A 185 18.59 -3.90 -21.43
N LEU A 186 17.47 -4.62 -21.57
CA LEU A 186 16.15 -4.12 -21.21
C LEU A 186 16.00 -3.89 -19.70
N LEU A 187 16.57 -4.77 -18.87
CA LEU A 187 16.61 -4.58 -17.44
C LEU A 187 17.36 -3.29 -17.07
N GLY A 188 18.52 -3.04 -17.71
CA GLY A 188 19.30 -1.82 -17.52
C GLY A 188 18.53 -0.57 -17.96
N VAL A 189 17.89 -0.59 -19.13
CA VAL A 189 17.07 0.52 -19.63
C VAL A 189 15.91 0.80 -18.68
N PHE A 190 15.25 -0.23 -18.16
CA PHE A 190 14.15 -0.04 -17.22
C PHE A 190 14.62 0.56 -15.90
N ILE A 191 15.76 0.10 -15.36
CA ILE A 191 16.39 0.71 -14.17
C ILE A 191 16.66 2.19 -14.41
N LEU A 192 17.24 2.54 -15.56
CA LEU A 192 17.51 3.93 -15.92
C LEU A 192 16.21 4.75 -16.01
N LEU A 193 15.16 4.21 -16.65
CA LEU A 193 13.85 4.88 -16.73
C LEU A 193 13.25 5.11 -15.34
N VAL A 194 13.31 4.12 -14.45
CA VAL A 194 12.83 4.25 -13.07
C VAL A 194 13.62 5.30 -12.30
N LEU A 195 14.93 5.44 -12.52
CA LEU A 195 15.74 6.47 -11.89
C LEU A 195 15.40 7.89 -12.38
N ILE A 196 15.02 8.04 -13.65
CA ILE A 196 14.70 9.33 -14.28
C ILE A 196 13.28 9.77 -13.94
N VAL A 197 12.31 8.83 -13.86
CA VAL A 197 10.89 9.12 -13.65
C VAL A 197 10.57 9.34 -12.18
N GLY A 198 10.03 10.51 -11.87
CA GLY A 198 9.38 10.80 -10.57
C GLY A 198 10.32 11.21 -9.43
N GLY A 199 9.74 11.83 -8.41
CA GLY A 199 10.36 12.13 -7.12
C GLY A 199 10.62 10.86 -6.28
N VAL A 200 11.46 10.95 -5.25
CA VAL A 200 11.61 9.88 -4.25
C VAL A 200 10.45 10.01 -3.28
N LYS A 201 9.81 8.91 -2.89
CA LYS A 201 8.76 8.90 -1.86
C LYS A 201 9.35 9.13 -0.46
N ASP A 202 8.49 9.54 0.46
CA ASP A 202 8.82 9.94 1.84
C ASP A 202 9.35 8.80 2.74
N GLY A 203 9.65 7.65 2.20
CA GLY A 203 10.28 6.53 2.92
C GLY A 203 9.92 5.16 2.37
N ILE A 204 10.70 4.14 2.77
CA ILE A 204 10.53 2.73 2.37
C ILE A 204 10.10 1.88 3.55
N THR A 205 10.34 2.35 4.77
CA THR A 205 10.13 1.57 5.99
C THR A 205 8.96 2.12 6.79
N SER A 206 7.93 1.30 6.94
CA SER A 206 6.75 1.64 7.76
C SER A 206 7.09 1.84 9.23
N ASP A 207 8.08 1.10 9.74
CA ASP A 207 8.52 1.20 11.14
C ASP A 207 9.23 2.54 11.43
N LEU A 208 9.66 3.27 10.40
CA LEU A 208 10.29 4.60 10.48
C LEU A 208 9.35 5.73 10.03
N GLY A 209 8.05 5.50 10.01
CA GLY A 209 7.04 6.52 9.73
C GLY A 209 6.54 6.61 8.29
N ALA A 210 7.08 5.83 7.34
CA ALA A 210 6.51 5.82 5.99
C ALA A 210 5.04 5.36 6.00
N LYS A 211 4.18 6.04 5.24
CA LYS A 211 2.75 5.71 5.09
C LYS A 211 2.60 4.24 4.69
N ILE A 212 3.40 3.79 3.71
CA ILE A 212 3.53 2.38 3.32
C ILE A 212 5.00 2.03 3.21
N GLY A 213 5.35 0.86 3.72
CA GLY A 213 6.74 0.43 3.64
C GLY A 213 6.93 -1.06 3.95
N SER A 214 8.16 -1.50 3.84
CA SER A 214 8.58 -2.79 4.36
C SER A 214 9.01 -2.65 5.82
N SER A 215 8.92 -3.74 6.59
CA SER A 215 9.49 -3.79 7.93
C SER A 215 11.01 -3.62 7.90
N VAL A 216 11.56 -2.88 8.85
CA VAL A 216 13.03 -2.78 9.07
C VAL A 216 13.61 -4.17 9.31
N PHE A 217 12.92 -5.02 10.07
CA PHE A 217 13.34 -6.42 10.32
C PHE A 217 13.38 -7.23 9.02
N ALA A 218 12.42 -7.03 8.11
CA ALA A 218 12.42 -7.69 6.81
C ALA A 218 13.61 -7.26 5.95
N LEU A 219 13.92 -5.97 5.91
CA LEU A 219 15.04 -5.43 5.16
C LEU A 219 16.37 -5.94 5.72
N PHE A 220 16.53 -5.90 7.05
CA PHE A 220 17.73 -6.39 7.72
C PHE A 220 17.94 -7.89 7.45
N PHE A 221 16.88 -8.69 7.58
CA PHE A 221 16.97 -10.13 7.34
C PHE A 221 17.23 -10.43 5.85
N ALA A 222 16.63 -9.69 4.92
CA ALA A 222 16.92 -9.82 3.51
C ALA A 222 18.38 -9.45 3.18
N ALA A 223 18.94 -8.42 3.82
CA ALA A 223 20.35 -8.06 3.66
C ALA A 223 21.28 -9.22 4.13
N LEU A 224 21.00 -9.83 5.27
CA LEU A 224 21.69 -11.03 5.71
C LEU A 224 21.58 -12.17 4.70
N CYS A 225 20.38 -12.37 4.11
CA CYS A 225 20.17 -13.37 3.07
C CYS A 225 21.07 -13.14 1.86
N PHE A 226 21.20 -11.90 1.41
CA PHE A 226 22.10 -11.59 0.30
C PHE A 226 23.55 -11.92 0.65
N LEU A 227 24.03 -11.63 1.84
CA LEU A 227 25.38 -12.03 2.28
C LEU A 227 25.57 -13.54 2.25
N PHE A 228 24.60 -14.32 2.71
CA PHE A 228 24.65 -15.79 2.68
C PHE A 228 24.61 -16.38 1.26
N LEU A 229 23.86 -15.74 0.35
CA LEU A 229 23.70 -16.22 -1.03
C LEU A 229 24.80 -15.73 -1.95
N TRP A 230 25.64 -14.76 -1.51
CA TRP A 230 26.68 -14.10 -2.33
C TRP A 230 27.59 -15.06 -3.09
N ASN A 231 28.04 -16.11 -2.45
CA ASN A 231 28.95 -17.09 -3.05
C ASN A 231 28.27 -18.08 -4.02
N LYS A 232 26.93 -18.06 -4.12
CA LYS A 232 26.17 -19.00 -4.94
C LYS A 232 25.81 -18.34 -6.26
N LYS A 233 26.66 -18.46 -7.30
CA LYS A 233 26.49 -17.85 -8.63
C LYS A 233 25.09 -18.04 -9.25
N LYS A 234 24.39 -19.13 -8.90
CA LYS A 234 23.02 -19.40 -9.36
C LYS A 234 21.98 -18.37 -8.89
N PHE A 235 22.29 -17.59 -7.87
CA PHE A 235 21.39 -16.57 -7.32
C PHE A 235 21.73 -15.14 -7.78
N LEU A 236 22.72 -14.98 -8.68
CA LEU A 236 23.13 -13.65 -9.14
C LEU A 236 21.97 -12.85 -9.74
N TYR A 237 21.03 -13.50 -10.44
CA TYR A 237 19.83 -12.85 -10.99
C TYR A 237 18.90 -12.28 -9.91
N LEU A 238 18.89 -12.84 -8.70
CA LEU A 238 18.06 -12.33 -7.59
C LEU A 238 18.51 -10.93 -7.16
N TYR A 239 19.81 -10.64 -7.25
CA TYR A 239 20.33 -9.30 -6.92
C TYR A 239 19.80 -8.26 -7.91
N GLY A 240 19.79 -8.60 -9.21
CA GLY A 240 19.23 -7.73 -10.24
C GLY A 240 17.74 -7.48 -10.04
N ILE A 241 16.96 -8.52 -9.73
CA ILE A 241 15.53 -8.40 -9.44
C ILE A 241 15.31 -7.58 -8.15
N ALA A 242 16.09 -7.83 -7.10
CA ALA A 242 16.00 -7.07 -5.85
C ALA A 242 16.25 -5.59 -6.06
N THR A 243 17.34 -5.25 -6.77
CA THR A 243 17.68 -3.85 -7.10
C THR A 243 16.56 -3.20 -7.91
N LEU A 244 16.04 -3.90 -8.92
CA LEU A 244 14.93 -3.40 -9.73
C LEU A 244 13.69 -3.11 -8.87
N LEU A 245 13.24 -4.09 -8.09
CA LEU A 245 12.04 -3.94 -7.26
C LEU A 245 12.24 -2.90 -6.16
N PHE A 246 13.44 -2.80 -5.59
CA PHE A 246 13.80 -1.78 -4.61
C PHE A 246 13.69 -0.37 -5.23
N LEU A 247 14.34 -0.12 -6.36
CA LEU A 247 14.26 1.16 -7.07
C LEU A 247 12.83 1.48 -7.50
N PHE A 248 12.09 0.46 -7.95
CA PHE A 248 10.70 0.60 -8.33
C PHE A 248 9.81 0.98 -7.12
N SER A 249 10.07 0.39 -5.95
CA SER A 249 9.34 0.71 -4.72
C SER A 249 9.61 2.13 -4.20
N LEU A 250 10.79 2.70 -4.52
CA LEU A 250 11.12 4.09 -4.18
C LEU A 250 10.35 5.12 -5.00
N LYS A 251 9.96 4.76 -6.21
CA LYS A 251 9.40 5.68 -7.20
C LYS A 251 7.90 5.49 -7.40
N VAL A 252 7.41 4.28 -7.24
CA VAL A 252 6.04 3.91 -7.58
C VAL A 252 5.36 3.27 -6.36
N TYR A 253 4.21 3.82 -5.99
CA TYR A 253 3.47 3.44 -4.80
C TYR A 253 3.23 1.92 -4.68
N PHE A 254 2.67 1.31 -5.70
CA PHE A 254 2.39 -0.13 -5.68
C PHE A 254 3.64 -1.02 -5.81
N GLY A 255 4.79 -0.47 -6.17
CA GLY A 255 6.06 -1.20 -6.24
C GLY A 255 6.46 -1.86 -4.91
N ILE A 256 6.05 -1.25 -3.79
CA ILE A 256 6.33 -1.76 -2.44
C ILE A 256 5.67 -3.13 -2.19
N PHE A 257 4.51 -3.41 -2.80
CA PHE A 257 3.80 -4.68 -2.63
C PHE A 257 4.57 -5.84 -3.26
N TYR A 258 5.06 -5.65 -4.48
CA TYR A 258 5.90 -6.65 -5.17
C TYR A 258 7.26 -6.80 -4.51
N PHE A 259 7.83 -5.70 -4.01
CA PHE A 259 9.08 -5.73 -3.26
C PHE A 259 8.92 -6.50 -1.94
N SER A 260 7.86 -6.25 -1.17
CA SER A 260 7.58 -6.97 0.08
C SER A 260 7.30 -8.46 -0.15
N LEU A 261 6.58 -8.82 -1.21
CA LEU A 261 6.41 -10.22 -1.60
C LEU A 261 7.75 -10.86 -1.95
N PHE A 262 8.59 -10.18 -2.71
CA PHE A 262 9.93 -10.65 -3.05
C PHE A 262 10.81 -10.84 -1.81
N LEU A 263 10.81 -9.86 -0.88
CA LEU A 263 11.51 -9.96 0.40
C LEU A 263 11.04 -11.19 1.19
N SER A 264 9.74 -11.43 1.27
CA SER A 264 9.16 -12.56 1.99
C SER A 264 9.60 -13.90 1.41
N ILE A 265 9.70 -14.00 0.08
CA ILE A 265 10.25 -15.18 -0.61
C ILE A 265 11.73 -15.36 -0.28
N LEU A 266 12.51 -14.29 -0.37
CA LEU A 266 13.95 -14.31 -0.09
C LEU A 266 14.23 -14.71 1.35
N MET A 267 13.50 -14.11 2.31
CA MET A 267 13.60 -14.43 3.73
C MET A 267 13.25 -15.89 4.01
N SER A 268 12.24 -16.44 3.37
CA SER A 268 11.88 -17.84 3.51
C SER A 268 13.00 -18.76 3.05
N ILE A 269 13.57 -18.53 1.87
CA ILE A 269 14.71 -19.31 1.36
C ILE A 269 15.89 -19.23 2.35
N CYS A 270 16.19 -18.05 2.84
CA CYS A 270 17.28 -17.82 3.77
C CYS A 270 17.05 -18.52 5.11
N LEU A 271 15.83 -18.45 5.65
CA LEU A 271 15.49 -19.12 6.89
C LEU A 271 15.81 -20.61 6.83
N PHE A 272 15.42 -21.28 5.75
CA PHE A 272 15.72 -22.71 5.56
C PHE A 272 17.20 -22.99 5.33
N GLU A 273 17.93 -22.09 4.68
CA GLU A 273 19.39 -22.20 4.56
C GLU A 273 20.05 -22.02 5.93
N LEU A 274 19.61 -21.06 6.77
CA LEU A 274 20.10 -20.86 8.13
C LEU A 274 19.83 -22.06 9.03
N LEU A 275 18.64 -22.67 8.92
CA LEU A 275 18.29 -23.89 9.67
C LEU A 275 19.17 -25.11 9.30
N ARG A 276 19.71 -25.13 8.07
CA ARG A 276 20.58 -26.21 7.57
C ARG A 276 22.05 -26.05 7.99
N ILE A 277 22.44 -24.85 8.46
CA ILE A 277 23.81 -24.62 8.94
C ILE A 277 23.97 -25.32 10.28
N LYS A 278 25.12 -25.95 10.46
CA LYS A 278 25.50 -26.52 11.79
C LYS A 278 25.90 -25.37 12.70
N TRP A 279 25.04 -25.03 13.63
CA TRP A 279 25.29 -24.04 14.66
C TRP A 279 26.15 -24.62 15.79
N GLU A 280 27.09 -23.86 16.31
CA GLU A 280 27.86 -24.25 17.50
C GLU A 280 26.96 -24.28 18.74
N SER A 281 25.99 -23.39 18.81
CA SER A 281 25.00 -23.31 19.88
C SER A 281 23.58 -23.37 19.31
N THR A 282 22.80 -24.35 19.72
CA THR A 282 21.37 -24.48 19.40
C THR A 282 20.57 -23.31 19.99
N LEU A 283 20.95 -22.85 21.20
CA LEU A 283 20.32 -21.70 21.84
C LEU A 283 20.47 -20.41 21.00
N ALA A 284 21.69 -20.15 20.49
CA ALA A 284 21.93 -18.99 19.64
C ALA A 284 21.08 -19.02 18.36
N ARG A 285 20.96 -20.18 17.73
CA ARG A 285 20.06 -20.37 16.57
C ARG A 285 18.63 -20.04 16.92
N ASP A 286 18.11 -20.63 17.98
CA ASP A 286 16.70 -20.51 18.36
C ASP A 286 16.36 -19.08 18.80
N LEU A 287 17.28 -18.38 19.47
CA LEU A 287 17.14 -16.97 19.81
C LEU A 287 17.11 -16.07 18.57
N ILE A 288 18.00 -16.29 17.59
CA ILE A 288 18.01 -15.51 16.34
C ILE A 288 16.71 -15.71 15.58
N LEU A 289 16.22 -16.95 15.48
CA LEU A 289 14.94 -17.24 14.83
C LEU A 289 13.77 -16.58 15.56
N LEU A 290 13.77 -16.63 16.89
CA LEU A 290 12.75 -15.97 17.70
C LEU A 290 12.75 -14.46 17.49
N ILE A 291 13.92 -13.80 17.51
CA ILE A 291 14.05 -12.35 17.28
C ILE A 291 13.50 -11.98 15.90
N ILE A 292 13.82 -12.75 14.85
CA ILE A 292 13.34 -12.48 13.49
C ILE A 292 11.81 -12.60 13.45
N VAL A 293 11.24 -13.67 13.95
CA VAL A 293 9.78 -13.90 13.92
C VAL A 293 9.05 -12.86 14.76
N CYS A 294 9.52 -12.61 15.99
CA CYS A 294 8.93 -11.60 16.86
C CYS A 294 9.04 -10.19 16.28
N GLY A 295 10.19 -9.84 15.67
CA GLY A 295 10.38 -8.54 15.03
C GLY A 295 9.41 -8.31 13.86
N LEU A 296 9.22 -9.32 13.00
CA LEU A 296 8.27 -9.24 11.90
C LEU A 296 6.81 -9.16 12.39
N LEU A 297 6.43 -9.95 13.37
CA LEU A 297 5.10 -9.90 13.98
C LEU A 297 4.85 -8.55 14.65
N PHE A 298 5.82 -8.04 15.40
CA PHE A 298 5.73 -6.73 16.04
C PHE A 298 5.53 -5.61 15.01
N SER A 299 6.29 -5.62 13.92
CA SER A 299 6.13 -4.65 12.83
C SER A 299 4.73 -4.71 12.22
N GLY A 300 4.21 -5.91 11.93
CA GLY A 300 2.86 -6.08 11.40
C GLY A 300 1.78 -5.60 12.37
N LEU A 301 1.86 -5.98 13.65
CA LEU A 301 0.89 -5.56 14.67
C LEU A 301 0.95 -4.06 14.95
N SER A 302 2.15 -3.48 15.01
CA SER A 302 2.33 -2.03 15.16
C SER A 302 1.71 -1.29 13.98
N TYR A 303 1.91 -1.79 12.77
CA TYR A 303 1.30 -1.20 11.57
C TYR A 303 -0.23 -1.33 11.57
N THR A 304 -0.77 -2.48 11.97
CA THR A 304 -2.21 -2.72 12.15
C THR A 304 -2.83 -1.71 13.12
N ASN A 305 -2.20 -1.52 14.29
CA ASN A 305 -2.66 -0.52 15.27
C ASN A 305 -2.57 0.92 14.74
N ARG A 306 -1.58 1.24 13.90
CA ARG A 306 -1.50 2.56 13.26
C ARG A 306 -2.62 2.77 12.25
N ILE A 307 -2.90 1.76 11.41
CA ILE A 307 -4.00 1.84 10.43
C ILE A 307 -5.36 1.93 11.12
N SER A 308 -5.60 1.18 12.19
CA SER A 308 -6.89 1.21 12.88
C SER A 308 -7.24 2.60 13.46
N LYS A 309 -6.23 3.45 13.66
CA LYS A 309 -6.38 4.83 14.12
C LYS A 309 -6.33 5.86 12.97
N ALA A 310 -6.20 5.41 11.74
CA ALA A 310 -6.16 6.31 10.60
C ALA A 310 -7.55 6.87 10.29
N LYS A 311 -7.60 8.08 9.73
CA LYS A 311 -8.84 8.76 9.34
C LYS A 311 -9.53 8.08 8.15
N PRO A 312 -10.81 8.43 7.91
CA PRO A 312 -11.67 9.33 8.69
C PRO A 312 -12.18 8.67 9.97
N ASP A 313 -12.60 9.48 10.91
CA ASP A 313 -13.37 9.05 12.08
C ASP A 313 -14.82 9.53 11.99
N ASP A 314 -15.66 9.07 12.91
CA ASP A 314 -17.09 9.44 12.93
C ASP A 314 -17.29 10.95 13.17
N SER A 315 -16.34 11.64 13.80
CA SER A 315 -16.43 13.07 14.09
C SER A 315 -16.44 13.92 12.82
N ILE A 316 -15.66 13.52 11.80
CA ILE A 316 -15.61 14.21 10.50
C ILE A 316 -16.96 14.15 9.80
N PHE A 317 -17.56 12.95 9.67
CA PHE A 317 -18.87 12.81 9.03
C PHE A 317 -20.00 13.44 9.86
N ASN A 318 -19.94 13.33 11.18
CA ASN A 318 -20.89 14.03 12.07
C ASN A 318 -20.81 15.56 11.90
N ALA A 319 -19.62 16.08 11.62
CA ALA A 319 -19.43 17.50 11.34
C ALA A 319 -19.97 17.86 9.94
N LEU A 320 -19.65 17.09 8.91
CA LEU A 320 -20.11 17.30 7.53
C LEU A 320 -21.64 17.20 7.42
N ASN A 321 -22.28 16.25 8.07
CA ASN A 321 -23.73 16.06 8.06
C ASN A 321 -24.53 17.27 8.62
N ARG A 322 -23.87 18.21 9.31
CA ARG A 322 -24.53 19.45 9.81
C ARG A 322 -24.50 20.57 8.77
N LEU A 323 -23.77 20.40 7.66
CA LEU A 323 -23.68 21.38 6.59
C LEU A 323 -24.78 21.19 5.55
N PRO A 324 -25.18 22.24 4.83
CA PRO A 324 -26.06 22.13 3.66
C PRO A 324 -25.46 21.22 2.58
N ASP A 325 -26.32 20.53 1.81
CA ASP A 325 -25.88 19.59 0.78
C ASP A 325 -25.13 20.27 -0.38
N ASP A 326 -25.37 21.57 -0.63
CA ASP A 326 -24.70 22.37 -1.66
C ASP A 326 -23.49 23.15 -1.15
N ALA A 327 -23.07 22.92 0.10
CA ALA A 327 -21.96 23.61 0.72
C ALA A 327 -20.63 23.36 -0.02
N VAL A 328 -19.89 24.43 -0.29
CA VAL A 328 -18.50 24.35 -0.79
C VAL A 328 -17.55 24.37 0.41
N VAL A 329 -16.87 23.24 0.63
CA VAL A 329 -16.02 23.02 1.81
C VAL A 329 -14.56 22.98 1.41
N PHE A 330 -13.76 23.78 2.07
CA PHE A 330 -12.31 23.73 2.02
C PHE A 330 -11.74 22.94 3.19
N SER A 331 -10.75 22.09 2.94
CA SER A 331 -9.98 21.35 3.93
C SER A 331 -8.65 20.91 3.33
N ASP A 332 -7.96 19.95 3.95
CA ASP A 332 -6.80 19.32 3.36
C ASP A 332 -7.15 18.44 2.15
N LEU A 333 -6.12 17.93 1.49
CA LEU A 333 -6.26 17.17 0.25
C LEU A 333 -6.95 15.79 0.46
N GLU A 334 -6.69 15.16 1.60
CA GLU A 334 -7.26 13.83 1.92
C GLU A 334 -8.74 13.97 2.29
N SER A 335 -9.09 14.96 3.09
CA SER A 335 -10.48 15.27 3.50
C SER A 335 -11.40 15.59 2.33
N GLY A 336 -10.86 16.06 1.21
CA GLY A 336 -11.65 16.38 0.01
C GLY A 336 -12.46 15.19 -0.53
N ASN A 337 -11.93 13.97 -0.44
CA ASN A 337 -12.67 12.77 -0.85
C ASN A 337 -13.83 12.45 0.11
N TRP A 338 -13.66 12.66 1.42
CA TRP A 338 -14.72 12.46 2.43
C TRP A 338 -15.83 13.48 2.26
N ILE A 339 -15.47 14.75 2.02
CA ILE A 339 -16.42 15.84 1.74
C ILE A 339 -17.27 15.51 0.52
N THR A 340 -16.63 15.04 -0.57
CA THR A 340 -17.33 14.67 -1.81
C THR A 340 -18.25 13.45 -1.59
N TYR A 341 -17.79 12.46 -0.84
CA TYR A 341 -18.58 11.28 -0.52
C TYR A 341 -19.84 11.62 0.31
N ASP A 342 -19.75 12.60 1.21
CA ASP A 342 -20.86 13.09 2.02
C ASP A 342 -21.83 14.02 1.23
N GLY A 343 -21.64 14.15 -0.08
CA GLY A 343 -22.52 14.93 -0.96
C GLY A 343 -22.25 16.42 -1.02
N LYS A 344 -21.18 16.91 -0.37
CA LYS A 344 -20.76 18.33 -0.42
C LYS A 344 -19.74 18.55 -1.56
N GLN A 345 -19.48 19.81 -1.88
CA GLN A 345 -18.49 20.17 -2.88
C GLN A 345 -17.13 20.41 -2.23
N ALA A 346 -16.18 19.51 -2.45
CA ALA A 346 -14.79 19.75 -2.05
C ALA A 346 -14.11 20.69 -3.05
N VAL A 347 -13.32 21.64 -2.55
CA VAL A 347 -12.53 22.52 -3.41
C VAL A 347 -11.43 21.75 -4.13
N TRP A 348 -10.84 20.79 -3.45
CA TRP A 348 -9.82 19.88 -3.99
C TRP A 348 -9.88 18.51 -3.31
N HIS A 349 -9.27 17.51 -3.94
CA HIS A 349 -9.13 16.17 -3.39
C HIS A 349 -7.95 15.42 -4.02
N SER A 350 -7.44 14.39 -3.36
CA SER A 350 -6.24 13.66 -3.75
C SER A 350 -6.30 12.97 -5.11
N MET A 351 -7.50 12.72 -5.63
CA MET A 351 -7.74 12.01 -6.90
C MET A 351 -8.04 12.94 -8.09
N MET A 352 -7.88 14.24 -7.93
CA MET A 352 -7.95 15.20 -9.05
C MET A 352 -6.86 14.91 -10.10
N SER A 353 -7.10 15.33 -11.34
CA SER A 353 -6.06 15.26 -12.35
C SER A 353 -4.84 16.09 -11.92
N ARG A 354 -3.63 15.63 -12.26
CA ARG A 354 -2.40 16.32 -11.87
C ARG A 354 -2.39 17.79 -12.29
N LYS A 355 -2.93 18.08 -13.48
CA LYS A 355 -2.97 19.47 -14.00
C LYS A 355 -3.88 20.36 -13.16
N GLU A 356 -5.07 19.87 -12.79
CA GLU A 356 -6.00 20.60 -11.93
C GLU A 356 -5.41 20.75 -10.53
N LEU A 357 -4.85 19.68 -9.99
CA LEU A 357 -4.23 19.67 -8.67
C LEU A 357 -3.05 20.67 -8.57
N ASP A 358 -2.20 20.75 -9.61
CA ASP A 358 -1.06 21.68 -9.63
C ASP A 358 -1.54 23.14 -9.56
N ILE A 359 -2.62 23.50 -10.28
CA ILE A 359 -3.21 24.86 -10.26
C ILE A 359 -3.77 25.19 -8.88
N VAL A 360 -4.59 24.29 -8.35
CA VAL A 360 -5.25 24.50 -7.04
C VAL A 360 -4.22 24.49 -5.90
N ARG A 361 -3.20 23.63 -5.99
CA ARG A 361 -2.13 23.52 -5.00
C ARG A 361 -1.30 24.79 -4.87
N GLU A 362 -1.02 25.48 -5.99
CA GLU A 362 -0.28 26.74 -5.98
C GLU A 362 -1.07 27.82 -5.22
N ASP A 363 -2.38 27.95 -5.51
CA ASP A 363 -3.27 28.87 -4.81
C ASP A 363 -3.35 28.56 -3.31
N PHE A 364 -3.57 27.30 -2.94
CA PHE A 364 -3.80 26.92 -1.54
C PHE A 364 -2.53 26.79 -0.70
N SER A 365 -1.37 26.49 -1.28
CA SER A 365 -0.11 26.57 -0.52
C SER A 365 0.11 27.97 0.04
N SER A 366 -0.29 29.01 -0.74
CA SER A 366 -0.21 30.38 -0.26
C SER A 366 -1.23 30.70 0.85
N VAL A 367 -2.41 30.06 0.84
CA VAL A 367 -3.44 30.23 1.89
C VAL A 367 -3.03 29.53 3.19
N LEU A 368 -2.48 28.32 3.07
CA LEU A 368 -2.16 27.49 4.21
C LEU A 368 -0.93 28.02 4.98
N ASP A 369 0.08 28.51 4.27
CA ASP A 369 1.36 28.91 4.85
C ASP A 369 1.48 30.43 5.10
N SER A 370 0.67 31.24 4.42
CA SER A 370 0.80 32.70 4.44
C SER A 370 -0.05 33.33 5.55
N LYS A 371 0.45 34.47 6.08
CA LYS A 371 -0.32 35.40 6.94
C LYS A 371 -0.93 36.56 6.12
N ASP A 372 -0.90 36.48 4.80
CA ASP A 372 -1.53 37.47 3.92
C ASP A 372 -3.04 37.29 3.93
N TYR A 373 -3.70 38.09 4.75
CA TYR A 373 -5.14 38.11 4.89
C TYR A 373 -5.84 38.38 3.54
N THR A 374 -5.43 39.42 2.82
CA THR A 374 -6.09 39.83 1.57
C THR A 374 -5.94 38.74 0.50
N GLY A 375 -4.77 38.18 0.36
CA GLY A 375 -4.51 37.07 -0.54
C GLY A 375 -5.37 35.84 -0.20
N THR A 376 -5.47 35.51 1.09
CA THR A 376 -6.30 34.38 1.58
C THR A 376 -7.77 34.58 1.25
N ILE A 377 -8.35 35.74 1.55
CA ILE A 377 -9.76 36.06 1.22
C ILE A 377 -10.02 35.95 -0.26
N ASN A 378 -9.17 36.57 -1.12
CA ASN A 378 -9.33 36.52 -2.57
C ASN A 378 -9.33 35.09 -3.12
N ILE A 379 -8.52 34.19 -2.55
CA ILE A 379 -8.48 32.77 -2.98
C ILE A 379 -9.73 32.04 -2.51
N LEU A 380 -10.16 32.21 -1.27
CA LEU A 380 -11.39 31.60 -0.76
C LEU A 380 -12.61 32.04 -1.57
N GLU A 381 -12.70 33.33 -1.93
CA GLU A 381 -13.75 33.87 -2.81
C GLU A 381 -13.68 33.32 -4.25
N LYS A 382 -12.47 33.22 -4.81
CA LYS A 382 -12.24 32.63 -6.14
C LYS A 382 -12.85 31.22 -6.24
N TYR A 383 -12.68 30.42 -5.20
CA TYR A 383 -13.21 29.05 -5.14
C TYR A 383 -14.60 28.96 -4.52
N LYS A 384 -15.23 30.10 -4.17
CA LYS A 384 -16.58 30.18 -3.57
C LYS A 384 -16.72 29.34 -2.31
N VAL A 385 -15.70 29.34 -1.47
CA VAL A 385 -15.70 28.59 -0.21
C VAL A 385 -16.78 29.15 0.71
N ASP A 386 -17.61 28.25 1.28
CA ASP A 386 -18.63 28.60 2.28
C ASP A 386 -18.18 28.18 3.67
N TYR A 387 -17.49 27.03 3.74
CA TYR A 387 -17.08 26.43 5.00
C TYR A 387 -15.65 25.91 4.93
N ILE A 388 -14.98 25.87 6.07
CA ILE A 388 -13.64 25.35 6.24
C ILE A 388 -13.69 24.27 7.31
N LEU A 389 -13.26 23.05 6.95
CA LEU A 389 -13.13 21.92 7.86
C LEU A 389 -11.70 21.84 8.32
N VAL A 390 -11.47 21.88 9.63
CA VAL A 390 -10.16 21.80 10.27
C VAL A 390 -10.19 20.65 11.25
N ASP A 391 -9.31 19.69 11.04
CA ASP A 391 -9.12 18.57 11.95
C ASP A 391 -7.88 18.77 12.86
N ASP A 392 -7.66 17.82 13.78
CA ASP A 392 -6.54 17.92 14.72
C ASP A 392 -5.17 17.89 14.04
N GLU A 393 -5.05 17.25 12.87
CA GLU A 393 -3.80 17.16 12.12
C GLU A 393 -3.46 18.52 11.51
N LEU A 394 -4.43 19.17 10.88
CA LEU A 394 -4.33 20.53 10.39
C LEU A 394 -4.05 21.54 11.51
N LYS A 395 -4.70 21.36 12.67
CA LYS A 395 -4.44 22.21 13.84
C LYS A 395 -3.01 22.10 14.32
N GLN A 396 -2.44 20.90 14.37
CA GLN A 396 -1.06 20.68 14.80
C GLN A 396 -0.04 21.26 13.81
N GLU A 397 -0.33 21.13 12.50
CA GLU A 397 0.58 21.62 11.46
C GLU A 397 0.59 23.15 11.35
N TRP A 398 -0.56 23.81 11.52
CA TRP A 398 -0.70 25.24 11.22
C TRP A 398 -1.18 26.12 12.38
N GLN A 399 -1.00 25.69 13.64
CA GLN A 399 -1.51 26.38 14.84
C GLN A 399 -1.13 27.87 14.91
N GLU A 400 0.05 28.26 14.46
CA GLU A 400 0.60 29.63 14.60
C GLU A 400 0.78 30.35 13.25
N SER A 401 0.39 29.75 12.14
CA SER A 401 0.60 30.29 10.79
C SER A 401 -0.57 30.01 9.85
N GLY A 402 -0.61 30.75 8.75
CA GLY A 402 -1.55 30.53 7.67
C GLY A 402 -3.00 30.73 8.02
N LEU A 403 -3.87 29.95 7.36
CA LEU A 403 -5.33 30.08 7.41
C LEU A 403 -5.89 30.01 8.83
N ILE A 404 -5.45 29.07 9.67
CA ILE A 404 -5.97 28.89 11.04
C ILE A 404 -5.66 30.12 11.89
N TYR A 405 -4.49 30.73 11.74
CA TYR A 405 -4.16 31.98 12.40
C TYR A 405 -5.12 33.11 11.97
N ILE A 406 -5.36 33.26 10.66
CA ILE A 406 -6.26 34.27 10.11
C ILE A 406 -7.68 34.08 10.64
N MET A 407 -8.21 32.85 10.63
CA MET A 407 -9.57 32.54 11.12
C MET A 407 -9.75 32.90 12.59
N ARG A 408 -8.77 32.61 13.44
CA ARG A 408 -8.85 32.89 14.88
C ARG A 408 -8.81 34.39 15.23
N TYR A 409 -8.13 35.19 14.41
CA TYR A 409 -7.95 36.62 14.67
C TYR A 409 -8.89 37.55 13.90
N ASN A 410 -9.64 37.01 12.90
CA ASN A 410 -10.58 37.79 12.09
C ASN A 410 -12.01 37.24 12.22
N SER A 411 -12.64 37.58 13.33
CA SER A 411 -14.02 37.15 13.63
C SER A 411 -15.10 37.79 12.75
N GLU A 412 -14.78 38.80 11.94
CA GLU A 412 -15.70 39.42 11.01
C GLU A 412 -16.00 38.52 9.81
N ASP A 413 -14.95 37.88 9.24
CA ASP A 413 -15.07 37.05 8.06
C ASP A 413 -15.14 35.55 8.38
N PHE A 414 -14.73 35.14 9.58
CA PHE A 414 -14.71 33.74 9.98
C PHE A 414 -15.43 33.54 11.31
N ARG A 415 -16.31 32.58 11.32
CA ARG A 415 -17.03 32.20 12.56
C ARG A 415 -16.98 30.70 12.77
N LEU A 416 -16.48 30.30 13.92
CA LEU A 416 -16.60 28.90 14.38
C LEU A 416 -18.08 28.56 14.58
N LEU A 417 -18.59 27.58 13.82
CA LEU A 417 -19.96 27.11 13.93
C LEU A 417 -20.09 26.05 15.01
N PHE A 418 -19.19 25.07 14.98
CA PHE A 418 -19.14 24.01 15.97
C PHE A 418 -17.76 23.34 16.00
N GLU A 419 -17.49 22.72 17.13
CA GLU A 419 -16.33 21.91 17.39
C GLU A 419 -16.82 20.58 17.99
N THR A 420 -16.29 19.45 17.48
CA THR A 420 -16.65 18.11 17.94
C THR A 420 -15.43 17.21 17.82
N ASP A 421 -15.01 16.60 18.92
CA ASP A 421 -13.95 15.58 18.96
C ASP A 421 -12.73 15.89 18.08
N GLY A 422 -12.23 17.13 18.18
CA GLY A 422 -11.04 17.57 17.46
C GLY A 422 -11.30 18.14 16.06
N VAL A 423 -12.54 18.07 15.54
CA VAL A 423 -12.92 18.64 14.24
C VAL A 423 -13.64 19.97 14.45
N GLU A 424 -13.17 21.01 13.76
CA GLU A 424 -13.78 22.33 13.74
C GLU A 424 -14.38 22.61 12.36
N ILE A 425 -15.60 23.20 12.34
CA ILE A 425 -16.19 23.78 11.14
C ILE A 425 -16.30 25.28 11.32
N TRP A 426 -15.67 25.98 10.42
CA TRP A 426 -15.70 27.43 10.33
C TRP A 426 -16.54 27.86 9.14
N ARG A 427 -17.39 28.86 9.32
CA ARG A 427 -18.09 29.52 8.22
C ARG A 427 -17.29 30.72 7.75
N PHE A 428 -17.13 30.82 6.45
CA PHE A 428 -16.57 32.00 5.79
C PHE A 428 -17.70 32.91 5.33
N PHE A 429 -17.63 34.17 5.69
CA PHE A 429 -18.58 35.22 5.27
C PHE A 429 -17.93 36.07 4.21
N LYS A 430 -18.65 36.23 3.09
CA LYS A 430 -18.22 37.09 1.99
C LYS A 430 -18.58 38.53 2.29
#